data_a1402a498ac4b3b17cf0d069d47cde7a
#
_entry.id   a1402a498ac4b3b17cf0d069d47cde7a
#
_cell.length_a   1.000
_cell.length_b   1.000
_cell.length_c   1.000
_cell.angle_alpha   90.00
_cell.angle_beta   90.00
_cell.angle_gamma   90.00
#
_symmetry.space_group_name_H-M   'P 1'
#
loop_
_entity.id
_entity.type
_entity.pdbx_description
1 polymer ?
#
loop_
_entity_poly.entity_id
_entity_poly.type
_entity_poly.pdbx_seq_one_letter_code
_entity_poly.pdbx_strand_id
1 'polypeptide(L)'
;MDKKIKAFFAAMGIATALLVPVSASADNSDSKVQVSIDITWDSLEFTYSDGQWDPETHSYKGGGWSDSGGNFTLTNTGNVVVMADFSYKQAEGMDEIKGYFSSSELIVPISESRNSKLTLSGKPTEHFESMTVGTITVNVTTDDSGDAGDSTITGWYKDEETGDWYYYDKNGKLVTGWFKDGGNEWYYADEDGKLVRGWFNDGGNDGRYSGDDGKLHSDWVKVNDDWYYFD
;
A
#
# COMPACT_ATOMS: atom_id res chain seq x y z
N MET A 1 32.16 4.97 -19.57
CA MET A 1 31.63 6.30 -19.19
C MET A 1 30.14 6.10 -18.98
N ASP A 2 29.73 5.98 -17.72
CA ASP A 2 28.34 5.68 -17.37
C ASP A 2 27.47 6.87 -17.77
N LYS A 3 26.63 6.68 -18.79
CA LYS A 3 25.63 7.67 -19.15
C LYS A 3 24.43 7.49 -18.22
N LYS A 4 24.18 8.49 -17.38
CA LYS A 4 23.01 8.55 -16.51
C LYS A 4 21.92 9.35 -17.21
N ILE A 5 20.71 8.78 -17.26
CA ILE A 5 19.52 9.44 -17.76
C ILE A 5 18.68 9.83 -16.55
N LYS A 6 18.25 11.10 -16.49
CA LYS A 6 17.30 11.56 -15.49
C LYS A 6 15.90 11.50 -16.07
N ALA A 7 15.01 10.78 -15.41
CA ALA A 7 13.59 10.75 -15.72
C ALA A 7 12.84 11.71 -14.81
N PHE A 8 11.99 12.53 -15.38
CA PHE A 8 11.06 13.39 -14.64
C PHE A 8 9.64 12.96 -14.96
N PHE A 9 8.75 13.16 -14.01
CA PHE A 9 7.32 13.14 -14.30
C PHE A 9 6.87 14.57 -14.60
N ALA A 10 6.27 14.79 -15.78
CA ALA A 10 5.62 16.06 -16.06
C ALA A 10 4.51 16.25 -15.04
N ALA A 11 4.51 17.44 -14.45
CA ALA A 11 3.60 17.96 -13.46
C ALA A 11 2.49 16.98 -13.07
N MET A 12 2.51 16.56 -11.83
CA MET A 12 1.42 15.81 -11.25
C MET A 12 0.11 16.44 -11.68
N GLY A 13 -0.65 15.72 -12.51
CA GLY A 13 -2.04 16.05 -12.69
C GLY A 13 -2.63 16.11 -11.30
N ILE A 14 -3.18 17.26 -10.95
CA ILE A 14 -3.89 17.53 -9.72
C ILE A 14 -4.60 16.25 -9.31
N ALA A 15 -4.39 15.79 -8.05
CA ALA A 15 -5.29 14.85 -7.43
C ALA A 15 -6.70 15.43 -7.62
N THR A 16 -7.39 15.00 -8.66
CA THR A 16 -8.80 15.25 -8.79
C THR A 16 -9.43 14.34 -7.75
N ALA A 17 -9.53 14.85 -6.51
CA ALA A 17 -10.54 14.39 -5.62
C ALA A 17 -11.85 14.61 -6.38
N LEU A 18 -12.32 13.58 -7.07
CA LEU A 18 -13.67 13.55 -7.58
C LEU A 18 -14.53 13.44 -6.31
N LEU A 19 -14.84 14.59 -5.73
CA LEU A 19 -15.89 14.69 -4.72
C LEU A 19 -17.19 14.31 -5.43
N VAL A 20 -17.50 13.02 -5.45
CA VAL A 20 -18.86 12.60 -5.74
C VAL A 20 -19.68 13.18 -4.59
N PRO A 21 -20.62 14.11 -4.84
CA PRO A 21 -21.47 14.59 -3.79
C PRO A 21 -22.29 13.39 -3.30
N VAL A 22 -21.97 12.89 -2.12
CA VAL A 22 -22.86 11.97 -1.42
C VAL A 22 -24.15 12.75 -1.18
N SER A 23 -25.21 12.34 -1.86
CA SER A 23 -26.55 12.89 -1.61
C SER A 23 -26.95 12.46 -0.20
N ALA A 24 -26.68 13.31 0.78
CA ALA A 24 -27.14 13.11 2.14
C ALA A 24 -28.67 13.09 2.12
N SER A 25 -29.25 11.92 2.32
CA SER A 25 -30.65 11.78 2.71
C SER A 25 -30.77 12.39 4.12
N ALA A 26 -31.63 13.40 4.26
CA ALA A 26 -31.80 14.13 5.51
C ALA A 26 -32.41 13.22 6.57
N ASP A 27 -31.60 12.74 7.47
CA ASP A 27 -32.01 12.37 8.82
C ASP A 27 -31.08 13.05 9.84
N ASN A 28 -31.68 13.55 10.91
CA ASN A 28 -31.13 14.52 11.86
C ASN A 28 -30.03 13.94 12.76
N SER A 29 -28.82 13.73 12.25
CA SER A 29 -27.61 13.64 13.07
C SER A 29 -26.51 14.52 12.48
N ASP A 30 -25.99 15.42 13.32
CA ASP A 30 -25.20 16.62 12.99
C ASP A 30 -23.75 16.36 12.55
N SER A 31 -23.40 15.17 12.02
CA SER A 31 -22.07 14.88 11.50
C SER A 31 -22.06 14.89 9.96
N LYS A 32 -21.70 16.05 9.40
CA LYS A 32 -21.46 16.16 7.96
C LYS A 32 -20.30 15.26 7.56
N VAL A 33 -20.49 14.44 6.53
CA VAL A 33 -19.42 13.70 5.88
C VAL A 33 -18.37 14.70 5.37
N GLN A 34 -17.14 14.56 5.81
CA GLN A 34 -16.02 15.38 5.39
C GLN A 34 -14.91 14.48 4.85
N VAL A 35 -14.79 14.46 3.55
CA VAL A 35 -13.65 13.82 2.87
C VAL A 35 -12.50 14.80 2.84
N SER A 36 -11.38 14.43 3.43
CA SER A 36 -10.16 15.25 3.41
C SER A 36 -8.95 14.33 3.46
N ILE A 37 -8.07 14.46 2.47
CA ILE A 37 -6.85 13.68 2.38
C ILE A 37 -5.68 14.55 1.99
N ASP A 38 -4.58 14.43 2.70
CA ASP A 38 -3.31 15.05 2.37
C ASP A 38 -2.45 14.02 1.64
N ILE A 39 -1.97 14.38 0.44
CA ILE A 39 -1.09 13.55 -0.35
C ILE A 39 0.28 14.22 -0.41
N THR A 40 1.29 13.57 0.11
CA THR A 40 2.68 14.02 0.04
C THR A 40 3.52 12.99 -0.69
N TRP A 41 4.61 13.42 -1.28
CA TRP A 41 5.59 12.54 -1.94
C TRP A 41 6.99 13.13 -1.78
N ASP A 42 7.98 12.27 -1.90
CA ASP A 42 9.39 12.66 -1.97
C ASP A 42 9.79 13.04 -3.41
N SER A 43 10.97 12.68 -3.85
CA SER A 43 11.40 12.94 -5.23
C SER A 43 10.67 12.03 -6.22
N LEU A 44 10.20 12.60 -7.34
CA LEU A 44 9.76 11.90 -8.54
C LEU A 44 10.82 11.94 -9.65
N GLU A 45 12.08 12.11 -9.27
CA GLU A 45 13.24 12.01 -10.16
C GLU A 45 13.87 10.62 -10.07
N PHE A 46 13.91 9.92 -11.18
CA PHE A 46 14.54 8.62 -11.30
C PHE A 46 15.73 8.71 -12.23
N THR A 47 16.78 7.98 -11.91
CA THR A 47 17.98 7.91 -12.75
C THR A 47 18.08 6.50 -13.33
N TYR A 48 18.22 6.40 -14.65
CA TYR A 48 18.54 5.14 -15.33
C TYR A 48 20.04 5.03 -15.59
N SER A 49 20.58 3.84 -15.42
CA SER A 49 21.96 3.49 -15.77
C SER A 49 21.98 2.21 -16.58
N ASP A 50 22.75 2.15 -17.65
CA ASP A 50 22.97 0.92 -18.42
C ASP A 50 23.77 -0.14 -17.63
N GLY A 51 24.32 0.23 -16.49
CA GLY A 51 25.23 -0.62 -15.71
C GLY A 51 26.68 -0.56 -16.20
N GLN A 52 27.52 -1.47 -15.70
CA GLN A 52 28.90 -1.58 -16.10
C GLN A 52 29.09 -2.68 -17.14
N TRP A 53 29.87 -2.38 -18.17
CA TRP A 53 30.25 -3.38 -19.17
C TRP A 53 31.17 -4.43 -18.54
N ASP A 54 30.80 -5.69 -18.65
CA ASP A 54 31.60 -6.83 -18.24
C ASP A 54 32.24 -7.48 -19.48
N PRO A 55 33.57 -7.36 -19.64
CA PRO A 55 34.25 -7.92 -20.80
C PRO A 55 34.33 -9.46 -20.81
N GLU A 56 34.12 -10.12 -19.66
CA GLU A 56 34.15 -11.58 -19.56
C GLU A 56 32.86 -12.19 -20.08
N THR A 57 31.72 -11.56 -19.74
CA THR A 57 30.39 -12.05 -20.15
C THR A 57 29.84 -11.33 -21.37
N HIS A 58 30.56 -10.35 -21.93
CA HIS A 58 30.12 -9.48 -23.03
C HIS A 58 28.72 -8.89 -22.81
N SER A 59 28.41 -8.46 -21.57
CA SER A 59 27.12 -7.91 -21.18
C SER A 59 27.24 -6.78 -20.16
N TYR A 60 26.19 -5.98 -20.02
CA TYR A 60 26.10 -4.96 -18.96
C TYR A 60 25.53 -5.60 -17.70
N LYS A 61 26.15 -5.32 -16.54
CA LYS A 61 25.71 -5.75 -15.22
C LYS A 61 25.36 -4.56 -14.32
N GLY A 62 24.34 -4.73 -13.49
CA GLY A 62 23.97 -3.74 -12.45
C GLY A 62 23.31 -2.46 -12.99
N GLY A 63 22.74 -2.50 -14.21
CA GLY A 63 21.95 -1.41 -14.75
C GLY A 63 20.50 -1.40 -14.26
N GLY A 64 19.81 -0.29 -14.48
CA GLY A 64 18.39 -0.13 -14.15
C GLY A 64 18.05 1.26 -13.64
N TRP A 65 16.82 1.40 -13.18
CA TRP A 65 16.32 2.61 -12.55
C TRP A 65 16.80 2.72 -11.11
N SER A 66 17.06 3.96 -10.66
CA SER A 66 17.37 4.22 -9.25
C SER A 66 16.15 3.88 -8.37
N ASP A 67 16.42 3.39 -7.18
CA ASP A 67 15.41 3.11 -6.16
C ASP A 67 15.25 4.27 -5.15
N SER A 68 15.75 5.46 -5.50
CA SER A 68 15.67 6.65 -4.67
C SER A 68 14.45 7.47 -5.08
N GLY A 69 13.52 7.68 -4.16
CA GLY A 69 12.30 8.44 -4.44
C GLY A 69 11.10 7.58 -4.80
N GLY A 70 10.04 8.25 -5.24
CA GLY A 70 8.77 7.62 -5.63
C GLY A 70 7.88 7.23 -4.47
N ASN A 71 8.17 7.65 -3.24
CA ASN A 71 7.34 7.35 -2.08
C ASN A 71 6.19 8.36 -1.98
N PHE A 72 4.99 7.84 -1.84
CA PHE A 72 3.76 8.60 -1.60
C PHE A 72 3.26 8.29 -0.20
N THR A 73 2.84 9.31 0.51
CA THR A 73 2.15 9.19 1.80
C THR A 73 0.80 9.87 1.68
N LEU A 74 -0.25 9.12 1.98
CA LEU A 74 -1.63 9.60 2.05
C LEU A 74 -2.06 9.64 3.50
N THR A 75 -2.53 10.80 3.97
CA THR A 75 -3.02 10.99 5.34
C THR A 75 -4.47 11.41 5.29
N ASN A 76 -5.35 10.63 5.89
CA ASN A 76 -6.76 10.95 5.99
C ASN A 76 -6.99 11.91 7.15
N THR A 77 -7.35 13.15 6.83
CA THR A 77 -7.69 14.21 7.79
C THR A 77 -9.20 14.47 7.86
N GLY A 78 -9.99 13.66 7.14
CA GLY A 78 -11.44 13.67 7.15
C GLY A 78 -12.06 12.81 8.26
N ASN A 79 -13.37 12.60 8.17
CA ASN A 79 -14.14 11.80 9.12
C ASN A 79 -14.79 10.55 8.49
N VAL A 80 -14.35 10.16 7.31
CA VAL A 80 -14.74 8.93 6.61
C VAL A 80 -13.52 8.20 6.10
N VAL A 81 -13.59 6.88 5.99
CA VAL A 81 -12.54 6.07 5.36
C VAL A 81 -12.48 6.42 3.88
N VAL A 82 -11.28 6.56 3.35
CA VAL A 82 -11.07 6.82 1.92
C VAL A 82 -10.28 5.68 1.28
N MET A 83 -10.60 5.43 0.01
CA MET A 83 -9.84 4.54 -0.85
C MET A 83 -9.08 5.37 -1.86
N ALA A 84 -7.84 4.99 -2.16
CA ALA A 84 -7.00 5.66 -3.12
C ALA A 84 -6.40 4.66 -4.10
N ASP A 85 -6.64 4.90 -5.40
CA ASP A 85 -6.12 4.09 -6.50
C ASP A 85 -4.99 4.82 -7.19
N PHE A 86 -3.84 4.16 -7.30
CA PHE A 86 -2.69 4.66 -8.02
C PHE A 86 -2.62 4.04 -9.42
N SER A 87 -2.40 4.87 -10.40
CA SER A 87 -2.13 4.40 -11.75
C SER A 87 -0.97 5.15 -12.39
N TYR A 88 -0.22 4.44 -13.23
CA TYR A 88 0.84 4.98 -14.05
C TYR A 88 0.48 4.84 -15.52
N LYS A 89 0.63 5.93 -16.26
CA LYS A 89 0.49 5.94 -17.71
C LYS A 89 1.80 6.43 -18.33
N GLN A 90 2.41 5.61 -19.17
CA GLN A 90 3.63 5.99 -19.89
C GLN A 90 3.41 7.18 -20.81
N ALA A 91 4.46 7.99 -20.99
CA ALA A 91 4.49 9.05 -21.99
C ALA A 91 4.57 8.46 -23.41
N GLU A 92 4.20 9.25 -24.41
CA GLU A 92 4.31 8.86 -25.81
C GLU A 92 5.78 8.55 -26.18
N GLY A 93 6.00 7.44 -26.85
CA GLY A 93 7.33 6.95 -27.21
C GLY A 93 8.11 6.27 -26.07
N MET A 94 7.48 6.07 -24.90
CA MET A 94 8.08 5.43 -23.73
C MET A 94 7.48 4.05 -23.43
N ASP A 95 7.07 3.31 -24.46
CA ASP A 95 6.31 2.06 -24.35
C ASP A 95 7.04 0.95 -23.55
N GLU A 96 8.36 0.99 -23.56
CA GLU A 96 9.21 0.05 -22.81
C GLU A 96 9.32 0.38 -21.31
N ILE A 97 8.94 1.61 -20.88
CA ILE A 97 9.05 2.03 -19.49
C ILE A 97 7.72 1.78 -18.79
N LYS A 98 7.76 0.99 -17.74
CA LYS A 98 6.60 0.65 -16.92
C LYS A 98 6.80 1.12 -15.49
N GLY A 99 5.73 1.64 -14.89
CA GLY A 99 5.68 2.01 -13.48
C GLY A 99 4.81 1.03 -12.70
N TYR A 100 5.29 0.65 -11.53
CA TYR A 100 4.59 -0.24 -10.60
C TYR A 100 4.54 0.42 -9.23
N PHE A 101 3.40 0.34 -8.59
CA PHE A 101 3.22 0.77 -7.21
C PHE A 101 3.37 -0.44 -6.28
N SER A 102 3.96 -0.23 -5.10
CA SER A 102 4.04 -1.28 -4.05
C SER A 102 2.64 -1.67 -3.56
N SER A 103 1.69 -0.75 -3.64
CA SER A 103 0.26 -0.97 -3.48
C SER A 103 -0.46 -0.03 -4.44
N SER A 104 -1.21 -0.59 -5.40
CA SER A 104 -1.98 0.19 -6.38
C SER A 104 -3.27 0.71 -5.78
N GLU A 105 -3.79 0.06 -4.74
CA GLU A 105 -4.96 0.47 -3.96
C GLU A 105 -4.57 0.62 -2.50
N LEU A 106 -5.02 1.69 -1.87
CA LEU A 106 -4.85 1.95 -0.44
C LEU A 106 -6.18 2.29 0.21
N ILE A 107 -6.48 1.63 1.31
CA ILE A 107 -7.52 2.05 2.24
C ILE A 107 -6.85 2.90 3.31
N VAL A 108 -7.32 4.15 3.45
CA VAL A 108 -6.78 5.11 4.41
C VAL A 108 -7.83 5.40 5.48
N PRO A 109 -7.74 4.74 6.64
CA PRO A 109 -8.65 4.95 7.75
C PRO A 109 -8.60 6.37 8.28
N ILE A 110 -9.61 6.75 9.07
CA ILE A 110 -9.72 8.07 9.69
C ILE A 110 -8.50 8.32 10.58
N SER A 111 -7.87 9.49 10.40
CA SER A 111 -6.70 9.95 11.16
C SER A 111 -5.45 9.08 11.00
N GLU A 112 -5.39 8.26 9.96
CA GLU A 112 -4.24 7.41 9.67
C GLU A 112 -3.56 7.80 8.36
N SER A 113 -2.33 7.28 8.17
CA SER A 113 -1.55 7.43 6.94
C SER A 113 -1.25 6.07 6.33
N ARG A 114 -1.17 6.03 5.01
CA ARG A 114 -0.74 4.88 4.22
C ARG A 114 0.29 5.30 3.19
N ASN A 115 1.15 4.37 2.83
CA ASN A 115 2.26 4.63 1.91
C ASN A 115 2.16 3.72 0.69
N SER A 116 2.55 4.25 -0.46
CA SER A 116 2.84 3.46 -1.64
C SER A 116 4.10 3.98 -2.31
N LYS A 117 4.86 3.09 -2.96
CA LYS A 117 6.11 3.42 -3.63
C LYS A 117 6.02 3.07 -5.11
N LEU A 118 6.31 4.05 -5.96
CA LEU A 118 6.47 3.84 -7.40
C LEU A 118 7.89 3.32 -7.68
N THR A 119 7.97 2.27 -8.46
CA THR A 119 9.22 1.77 -9.05
C THR A 119 9.08 1.74 -10.56
N LEU A 120 10.18 1.98 -11.28
CA LEU A 120 10.22 1.94 -12.74
C LEU A 120 10.95 0.70 -13.22
N SER A 121 10.53 0.17 -14.36
CA SER A 121 11.21 -0.90 -15.08
C SER A 121 11.28 -0.59 -16.57
N GLY A 122 11.99 -1.44 -17.31
CA GLY A 122 12.21 -1.24 -18.74
C GLY A 122 13.42 -0.34 -19.03
N LYS A 123 13.81 -0.31 -20.28
CA LYS A 123 14.98 0.44 -20.76
C LYS A 123 14.54 1.60 -21.66
N PRO A 124 15.03 2.84 -21.44
CA PRO A 124 14.80 3.92 -22.38
C PRO A 124 15.41 3.62 -23.75
N THR A 125 14.63 3.84 -24.82
CA THR A 125 15.06 3.58 -26.20
C THR A 125 16.09 4.60 -26.71
N GLU A 126 16.07 5.79 -26.13
CA GLU A 126 16.97 6.90 -26.49
C GLU A 126 17.64 7.46 -25.22
N HIS A 127 18.82 8.06 -25.41
CA HIS A 127 19.58 8.67 -24.34
C HIS A 127 19.33 10.18 -24.31
N PHE A 128 18.55 10.64 -23.33
CA PHE A 128 18.33 12.05 -23.05
C PHE A 128 19.00 12.46 -21.75
N GLU A 129 19.37 13.71 -21.59
CA GLU A 129 19.85 14.23 -20.29
C GLU A 129 18.72 14.26 -19.26
N SER A 130 17.49 14.52 -19.71
CA SER A 130 16.26 14.45 -18.92
C SER A 130 15.07 14.20 -19.81
N MET A 131 14.10 13.43 -19.34
CA MET A 131 12.87 13.10 -20.06
C MET A 131 11.69 12.92 -19.12
N THR A 132 10.49 13.20 -19.64
CA THR A 132 9.23 12.80 -18.99
C THR A 132 8.91 11.38 -19.41
N VAL A 133 8.79 10.47 -18.45
CA VAL A 133 8.55 9.04 -18.71
C VAL A 133 7.09 8.63 -18.56
N GLY A 134 6.28 9.41 -17.86
CA GLY A 134 4.86 9.10 -17.69
C GLY A 134 4.12 10.08 -16.81
N THR A 135 2.87 9.73 -16.53
CA THR A 135 1.96 10.45 -15.64
C THR A 135 1.47 9.50 -14.55
N ILE A 136 1.45 9.98 -13.33
CA ILE A 136 0.87 9.30 -12.18
C ILE A 136 -0.51 9.92 -11.93
N THR A 137 -1.50 9.08 -11.71
CA THR A 137 -2.84 9.50 -11.28
C THR A 137 -3.15 8.83 -9.96
N VAL A 138 -3.66 9.61 -9.00
CA VAL A 138 -4.20 9.11 -7.74
C VAL A 138 -5.68 9.46 -7.71
N ASN A 139 -6.55 8.46 -7.76
CA ASN A 139 -7.99 8.63 -7.60
C ASN A 139 -8.34 8.38 -6.14
N VAL A 140 -9.09 9.30 -5.54
CA VAL A 140 -9.55 9.15 -4.16
C VAL A 140 -11.06 9.04 -4.17
N THR A 141 -11.58 7.98 -3.58
CA THR A 141 -13.00 7.70 -3.45
C THR A 141 -13.34 7.40 -1.99
N THR A 142 -14.62 7.50 -1.68
CA THR A 142 -15.17 6.96 -0.43
C THR A 142 -15.89 5.67 -0.74
N ASP A 143 -16.03 4.79 0.24
CA ASP A 143 -16.89 3.62 0.09
C ASP A 143 -18.34 4.10 -0.09
N ASP A 144 -18.87 3.92 -1.32
CA ASP A 144 -20.22 4.34 -1.73
C ASP A 144 -21.22 3.21 -1.49
N SER A 145 -21.14 2.50 -0.37
CA SER A 145 -22.12 1.47 0.01
C SER A 145 -23.52 2.03 0.35
N GLY A 146 -23.75 3.32 0.06
CA GLY A 146 -25.10 3.92 0.01
C GLY A 146 -25.78 4.14 1.36
N ASP A 147 -25.09 3.88 2.46
CA ASP A 147 -25.58 4.20 3.80
C ASP A 147 -24.73 5.33 4.39
N ALA A 148 -25.27 6.54 4.40
CA ALA A 148 -24.62 7.76 4.90
C ALA A 148 -24.34 7.73 6.43
N GLY A 149 -24.38 6.57 7.04
CA GLY A 149 -24.18 6.32 8.45
C GLY A 149 -23.02 5.42 8.81
N ASP A 150 -22.42 4.66 7.88
CA ASP A 150 -21.39 3.67 8.24
C ASP A 150 -20.44 3.31 7.09
N SER A 151 -19.76 4.33 6.52
CA SER A 151 -18.65 4.10 5.55
C SER A 151 -17.36 3.68 6.27
N THR A 152 -17.46 3.01 7.38
CA THR A 152 -16.33 2.50 8.14
C THR A 152 -16.10 1.06 7.72
N ILE A 153 -14.98 0.77 7.08
CA ILE A 153 -14.55 -0.62 6.94
C ILE A 153 -14.38 -1.14 8.36
N THR A 154 -15.15 -2.17 8.71
CA THR A 154 -15.09 -2.85 9.99
C THR A 154 -14.95 -4.34 9.76
N GLY A 155 -14.29 -5.02 10.70
CA GLY A 155 -14.07 -6.45 10.57
C GLY A 155 -12.88 -6.80 9.67
N TRP A 156 -12.95 -7.98 9.08
CA TRP A 156 -11.88 -8.53 8.27
C TRP A 156 -11.84 -7.91 6.86
N TYR A 157 -10.64 -7.50 6.45
CA TYR A 157 -10.33 -7.04 5.09
C TYR A 157 -9.17 -7.86 4.53
N LYS A 158 -9.28 -8.27 3.29
CA LYS A 158 -8.22 -8.93 2.54
C LYS A 158 -7.74 -8.01 1.43
N ASP A 159 -6.46 -7.75 1.39
CA ASP A 159 -5.81 -7.09 0.27
C ASP A 159 -5.69 -8.10 -0.87
N GLU A 160 -6.35 -7.85 -1.99
CA GLU A 160 -6.38 -8.76 -3.12
C GLU A 160 -5.06 -8.79 -3.90
N GLU A 161 -4.22 -7.76 -3.78
CA GLU A 161 -2.93 -7.69 -4.48
C GLU A 161 -1.85 -8.47 -3.72
N THR A 162 -1.76 -8.27 -2.40
CA THR A 162 -0.76 -8.93 -1.56
C THR A 162 -1.26 -10.25 -0.99
N GLY A 163 -2.59 -10.41 -0.88
CA GLY A 163 -3.24 -11.53 -0.20
C GLY A 163 -3.19 -11.43 1.33
N ASP A 164 -2.69 -10.32 1.86
CA ASP A 164 -2.61 -10.06 3.30
C ASP A 164 -3.99 -9.78 3.88
N TRP A 165 -4.17 -10.15 5.15
CA TRP A 165 -5.39 -9.88 5.89
C TRP A 165 -5.16 -8.82 6.94
N TYR A 166 -6.18 -7.97 7.13
CA TYR A 166 -6.23 -6.88 8.09
C TYR A 166 -7.55 -6.95 8.86
N TYR A 167 -7.58 -6.38 10.05
CA TYR A 167 -8.80 -6.27 10.83
C TYR A 167 -9.01 -4.82 11.28
N TYR A 168 -10.22 -4.31 11.04
CA TYR A 168 -10.64 -2.98 11.46
C TYR A 168 -11.66 -3.08 12.60
N ASP A 169 -11.47 -2.30 13.64
CA ASP A 169 -12.39 -2.25 14.77
C ASP A 169 -13.74 -1.62 14.37
N LYS A 170 -14.68 -1.59 15.31
CA LYS A 170 -16.01 -1.00 15.08
C LYS A 170 -16.01 0.50 14.71
N ASN A 171 -14.90 1.19 14.88
CA ASN A 171 -14.72 2.59 14.52
C ASN A 171 -13.94 2.74 13.20
N GLY A 172 -13.65 1.64 12.49
CA GLY A 172 -12.85 1.64 11.28
C GLY A 172 -11.36 1.87 11.49
N LYS A 173 -10.88 1.70 12.72
CA LYS A 173 -9.46 1.80 13.01
C LYS A 173 -8.78 0.46 12.75
N LEU A 174 -7.68 0.49 11.99
CA LEU A 174 -6.82 -0.68 11.80
C LEU A 174 -6.28 -1.17 13.14
N VAL A 175 -6.44 -2.46 13.39
CA VAL A 175 -5.99 -3.10 14.62
C VAL A 175 -4.55 -3.61 14.43
N THR A 176 -3.69 -3.30 15.40
CA THR A 176 -2.32 -3.82 15.53
C THR A 176 -2.16 -4.51 16.87
N GLY A 177 -1.23 -5.45 16.97
CA GLY A 177 -1.04 -6.22 18.18
C GLY A 177 -2.14 -7.29 18.39
N TRP A 178 -2.43 -7.59 19.63
CA TRP A 178 -3.39 -8.63 20.03
C TRP A 178 -4.83 -8.17 19.92
N PHE A 179 -5.70 -8.99 19.31
CA PHE A 179 -7.13 -8.67 19.21
C PHE A 179 -8.01 -9.93 19.14
N LYS A 180 -9.33 -9.70 19.28
CA LYS A 180 -10.40 -10.65 18.99
C LYS A 180 -11.38 -10.03 18.02
N ASP A 181 -11.86 -10.80 17.06
CA ASP A 181 -12.79 -10.34 16.01
C ASP A 181 -14.28 -10.33 16.43
N GLY A 182 -14.54 -10.37 17.72
CA GLY A 182 -15.88 -10.57 18.29
C GLY A 182 -16.19 -12.02 18.68
N GLY A 183 -15.33 -12.97 18.28
CA GLY A 183 -15.32 -14.35 18.74
C GLY A 183 -14.48 -14.54 20.01
N ASN A 184 -14.21 -15.80 20.34
CA ASN A 184 -13.33 -16.14 21.47
C ASN A 184 -11.87 -16.31 21.08
N GLU A 185 -11.59 -16.41 19.79
CA GLU A 185 -10.26 -16.66 19.25
C GLU A 185 -9.38 -15.43 19.32
N TRP A 186 -8.10 -15.63 19.60
CA TRP A 186 -7.09 -14.60 19.57
C TRP A 186 -6.38 -14.55 18.20
N TYR A 187 -6.06 -13.34 17.79
CA TYR A 187 -5.29 -13.03 16.60
C TYR A 187 -4.18 -12.03 16.95
N TYR A 188 -3.16 -12.00 16.12
CA TYR A 188 -2.09 -11.00 16.23
C TYR A 188 -1.85 -10.35 14.89
N ALA A 189 -1.85 -9.02 14.86
CA ALA A 189 -1.46 -8.21 13.71
C ALA A 189 -0.11 -7.53 14.01
N ASP A 190 0.76 -7.45 13.02
CA ASP A 190 2.03 -6.75 13.14
C ASP A 190 1.88 -5.22 13.24
N GLU A 191 2.99 -4.49 13.23
CA GLU A 191 3.00 -3.03 13.33
C GLU A 191 2.33 -2.35 12.11
N ASP A 192 2.31 -3.02 10.96
CA ASP A 192 1.63 -2.59 9.74
C ASP A 192 0.15 -3.04 9.69
N GLY A 193 -0.33 -3.73 10.71
CA GLY A 193 -1.69 -4.26 10.82
C GLY A 193 -1.94 -5.54 10.06
N LYS A 194 -0.90 -6.19 9.50
CA LYS A 194 -1.04 -7.46 8.79
C LYS A 194 -1.27 -8.61 9.77
N LEU A 195 -2.25 -9.46 9.47
CA LEU A 195 -2.48 -10.69 10.22
C LEU A 195 -1.26 -11.61 10.14
N VAL A 196 -0.69 -11.91 11.30
CA VAL A 196 0.47 -12.80 11.40
C VAL A 196 0.04 -14.26 11.36
N ARG A 197 0.76 -15.07 10.60
CA ARG A 197 0.57 -16.52 10.45
C ARG A 197 1.89 -17.25 10.62
N GLY A 198 1.83 -18.47 11.10
CA GLY A 198 3.03 -19.25 11.40
C GLY A 198 3.68 -18.83 12.72
N TRP A 199 4.99 -19.00 12.81
CA TRP A 199 5.79 -18.64 13.97
C TRP A 199 6.04 -17.14 14.06
N PHE A 200 5.85 -16.58 15.24
CA PHE A 200 6.15 -15.16 15.50
C PHE A 200 6.56 -14.93 16.95
N ASN A 201 7.09 -13.73 17.20
CA ASN A 201 7.40 -13.23 18.53
C ASN A 201 6.69 -11.89 18.72
N ASP A 202 5.90 -11.76 19.77
CA ASP A 202 5.14 -10.56 20.12
C ASP A 202 5.93 -9.56 20.99
N GLY A 203 7.26 -9.77 21.11
CA GLY A 203 8.15 -9.01 21.99
C GLY A 203 8.34 -9.67 23.36
N GLY A 204 7.70 -10.82 23.61
CA GLY A 204 7.92 -11.66 24.78
C GLY A 204 9.15 -12.56 24.65
N ASN A 205 9.38 -13.40 25.65
CA ASN A 205 10.49 -14.36 25.66
C ASN A 205 10.17 -15.66 24.91
N ASP A 206 8.87 -15.94 24.67
CA ASP A 206 8.39 -17.19 24.11
C ASP A 206 7.90 -16.99 22.67
N GLY A 207 8.21 -17.97 21.81
CA GLY A 207 7.67 -18.03 20.46
C GLY A 207 6.18 -18.40 20.49
N ARG A 208 5.41 -17.87 19.55
CA ARG A 208 3.99 -18.14 19.38
C ARG A 208 3.73 -18.67 17.99
N TYR A 209 2.60 -19.34 17.82
CA TYR A 209 2.20 -19.90 16.54
C TYR A 209 0.75 -19.60 16.23
N SER A 210 0.50 -19.03 15.06
CA SER A 210 -0.83 -18.87 14.47
C SER A 210 -1.00 -19.81 13.29
N GLY A 211 -2.17 -20.39 13.15
CA GLY A 211 -2.51 -21.25 12.01
C GLY A 211 -2.60 -20.48 10.69
N ASP A 212 -2.87 -21.20 9.60
CA ASP A 212 -3.10 -20.60 8.27
C ASP A 212 -4.33 -19.68 8.27
N ASP A 213 -5.27 -19.87 9.17
CA ASP A 213 -6.41 -19.01 9.41
C ASP A 213 -6.10 -17.81 10.31
N GLY A 214 -4.85 -17.66 10.77
CA GLY A 214 -4.37 -16.59 11.63
C GLY A 214 -4.74 -16.71 13.11
N LYS A 215 -5.46 -17.76 13.51
CA LYS A 215 -5.82 -17.98 14.92
C LYS A 215 -4.62 -18.41 15.73
N LEU A 216 -4.47 -17.81 16.90
CA LEU A 216 -3.47 -18.25 17.87
C LEU A 216 -3.77 -19.68 18.33
N HIS A 217 -2.76 -20.50 18.27
CA HIS A 217 -2.82 -21.84 18.88
C HIS A 217 -2.44 -21.81 20.35
N SER A 218 -3.26 -22.47 21.17
CA SER A 218 -2.97 -22.88 22.53
C SER A 218 -2.98 -24.41 22.60
N ASP A 219 -2.39 -24.98 23.61
CA ASP A 219 -2.24 -26.44 23.76
C ASP A 219 -1.28 -27.07 22.73
N TRP A 220 -1.49 -28.37 22.44
CA TRP A 220 -0.64 -29.12 21.55
C TRP A 220 -0.95 -28.90 20.08
N VAL A 221 0.06 -28.51 19.32
CA VAL A 221 -0.02 -28.30 17.87
C VAL A 221 1.11 -29.07 17.17
N LYS A 222 0.78 -29.72 16.06
CA LYS A 222 1.76 -30.36 15.19
C LYS A 222 2.13 -29.44 14.04
N VAL A 223 3.40 -29.02 13.99
CA VAL A 223 3.96 -28.17 12.91
C VAL A 223 5.12 -28.90 12.27
N ASN A 224 5.06 -29.16 10.96
CA ASN A 224 6.10 -29.87 10.19
C ASN A 224 6.58 -31.18 10.82
N ASP A 225 5.63 -32.03 11.25
CA ASP A 225 5.84 -33.32 11.91
C ASP A 225 6.32 -33.29 13.38
N ASP A 226 6.67 -32.12 13.94
CA ASP A 226 7.00 -31.93 15.35
C ASP A 226 5.81 -31.43 16.17
N TRP A 227 5.76 -31.84 17.44
CA TRP A 227 4.73 -31.41 18.38
C TRP A 227 5.25 -30.25 19.25
N TYR A 228 4.47 -29.20 19.35
CA TYR A 228 4.72 -28.02 20.19
C TYR A 228 3.55 -27.81 21.15
N TYR A 229 3.86 -27.30 22.32
CA TYR A 229 2.87 -26.91 23.32
C TYR A 229 2.93 -25.40 23.55
N PHE A 230 1.77 -24.76 23.53
CA PHE A 230 1.63 -23.33 23.76
C PHE A 230 0.69 -23.10 24.95
N ASP A 231 1.12 -22.25 25.90
CA ASP A 231 0.34 -21.89 27.10
C ASP A 231 -0.73 -20.81 26.78
#